data_82030e57a0704cad33e3e5909f983df1
#
_entry.id   82030e57a0704cad33e3e5909f983df1
#
_cell.length_a   1.000
_cell.length_b   1.000
_cell.length_c   1.000
_cell.angle_alpha   90.00
_cell.angle_beta   90.00
_cell.angle_gamma   90.00
#
_symmetry.space_group_name_H-M   'P 1'
#
loop_
_entity.id
_entity.type
_entity.pdbx_description
1 polymer ?
#
loop_
_entity_poly.entity_id
_entity_poly.type
_entity_poly.pdbx_seq_one_letter_code
_entity_poly.pdbx_strand_id
1 'polypeptide(L)'
;MNLNDKTIVITGGGQGLGRAMAINLAQQGAKLALIDLNEESLNETVSLVEQAGSTAKYYLANVTNETEVETTFSQINSDFNGIDGLINNAGILRDGMFVKAKDGVVSKKMSLDQFQSVIDVNLSGVFLCGREAAVHMIESGNKGVIINMSSIARGGNMGQTNYAASKAGVVAMTVTWARELGLHGIRVGAIAPGVIRTAMTDAMKPEMRDRLEKM
;
A
#
# COMPACT_ATOMS: atom_id res chain seq x y z
N MET A 1 -7.50 -7.33 -18.59
CA MET A 1 -6.86 -8.49 -17.93
C MET A 1 -7.97 -9.35 -17.37
N ASN A 2 -7.98 -10.64 -17.64
CA ASN A 2 -8.89 -11.54 -16.94
C ASN A 2 -8.28 -11.81 -15.55
N LEU A 3 -9.04 -11.62 -14.48
CA LEU A 3 -8.60 -11.81 -13.09
C LEU A 3 -8.93 -13.20 -12.55
N ASN A 4 -9.70 -13.99 -13.31
CA ASN A 4 -10.10 -15.31 -12.86
C ASN A 4 -8.86 -16.17 -12.53
N ASP A 5 -8.86 -16.77 -11.36
CA ASP A 5 -7.77 -17.57 -10.78
C ASP A 5 -6.42 -16.85 -10.59
N LYS A 6 -6.36 -15.52 -10.75
CA LYS A 6 -5.15 -14.74 -10.55
C LYS A 6 -4.90 -14.47 -9.07
N THR A 7 -3.67 -14.70 -8.62
CA THR A 7 -3.24 -14.42 -7.24
C THR A 7 -2.81 -12.97 -7.10
N ILE A 8 -3.54 -12.20 -6.30
CA ILE A 8 -3.26 -10.80 -6.04
C ILE A 8 -2.89 -10.62 -4.57
N VAL A 9 -1.69 -10.10 -4.32
CA VAL A 9 -1.21 -9.71 -2.99
C VAL A 9 -1.64 -8.28 -2.71
N ILE A 10 -2.19 -8.01 -1.52
CA ILE A 10 -2.57 -6.65 -1.07
C ILE A 10 -1.94 -6.39 0.30
N THR A 11 -1.04 -5.40 0.39
CA THR A 11 -0.54 -4.92 1.67
C THR A 11 -1.51 -3.91 2.29
N GLY A 12 -1.66 -3.91 3.63
CA GLY A 12 -2.71 -3.14 4.28
C GLY A 12 -4.10 -3.66 3.91
N GLY A 13 -4.24 -4.99 3.79
CA GLY A 13 -5.46 -5.66 3.34
C GLY A 13 -6.56 -5.78 4.39
N GLY A 14 -6.26 -5.49 5.66
CA GLY A 14 -7.19 -5.70 6.78
C GLY A 14 -8.35 -4.71 6.83
N GLN A 15 -8.23 -3.52 6.23
CA GLN A 15 -9.27 -2.48 6.36
C GLN A 15 -9.26 -1.46 5.21
N GLY A 16 -10.22 -0.56 5.25
CA GLY A 16 -10.27 0.63 4.38
C GLY A 16 -10.18 0.29 2.89
N LEU A 17 -9.28 0.97 2.19
CA LEU A 17 -9.13 0.82 0.75
C LEU A 17 -8.61 -0.57 0.36
N GLY A 18 -7.70 -1.16 1.16
CA GLY A 18 -7.19 -2.51 0.94
C GLY A 18 -8.30 -3.57 0.98
N ARG A 19 -9.17 -3.52 2.00
CA ARG A 19 -10.35 -4.39 2.11
C ARG A 19 -11.30 -4.20 0.92
N ALA A 20 -11.61 -2.95 0.57
CA ALA A 20 -12.52 -2.66 -0.54
C ALA A 20 -11.99 -3.20 -1.87
N MET A 21 -10.67 -3.05 -2.13
CA MET A 21 -10.03 -3.65 -3.30
C MET A 21 -10.06 -5.17 -3.26
N ALA A 22 -9.80 -5.79 -2.09
CA ALA A 22 -9.84 -7.24 -1.94
C ALA A 22 -11.21 -7.81 -2.32
N ILE A 23 -12.30 -7.24 -1.79
CA ILE A 23 -13.67 -7.67 -2.11
C ILE A 23 -13.99 -7.48 -3.60
N ASN A 24 -13.64 -6.33 -4.17
CA ASN A 24 -13.91 -6.05 -5.59
C ASN A 24 -13.16 -7.01 -6.53
N LEU A 25 -11.90 -7.31 -6.23
CA LEU A 25 -11.10 -8.26 -7.01
C LEU A 25 -11.61 -9.70 -6.87
N ALA A 26 -12.06 -10.07 -5.66
CA ALA A 26 -12.71 -11.37 -5.42
C ALA A 26 -13.95 -11.56 -6.28
N GLN A 27 -14.82 -10.56 -6.40
CA GLN A 27 -15.99 -10.58 -7.27
C GLN A 27 -15.64 -10.77 -8.77
N GLN A 28 -14.39 -10.49 -9.14
CA GLN A 28 -13.86 -10.70 -10.49
C GLN A 28 -13.07 -12.02 -10.62
N GLY A 29 -13.11 -12.89 -9.60
CA GLY A 29 -12.51 -14.21 -9.60
C GLY A 29 -11.03 -14.26 -9.17
N ALA A 30 -10.46 -13.17 -8.67
CA ALA A 30 -9.09 -13.17 -8.16
C ALA A 30 -8.99 -13.87 -6.79
N LYS A 31 -7.93 -14.64 -6.58
CA LYS A 31 -7.50 -15.18 -5.27
C LYS A 31 -6.68 -14.12 -4.53
N LEU A 32 -6.90 -13.96 -3.23
CA LEU A 32 -6.33 -12.87 -2.45
C LEU A 32 -5.33 -13.35 -1.41
N ALA A 33 -4.13 -12.76 -1.41
CA ALA A 33 -3.16 -12.86 -0.32
C ALA A 33 -3.11 -11.50 0.40
N LEU A 34 -3.58 -11.46 1.65
CA LEU A 34 -3.78 -10.21 2.40
C LEU A 34 -2.69 -10.08 3.47
N ILE A 35 -1.93 -9.00 3.43
CA ILE A 35 -0.86 -8.71 4.40
C ILE A 35 -1.28 -7.51 5.26
N ASP A 36 -1.24 -7.63 6.58
CA ASP A 36 -1.49 -6.55 7.54
C ASP A 36 -0.86 -6.92 8.90
N LEU A 37 -0.89 -5.98 9.85
CA LEU A 37 -0.48 -6.20 11.25
C LEU A 37 -1.66 -6.61 12.16
N ASN A 38 -2.89 -6.38 11.74
CA ASN A 38 -4.08 -6.61 12.55
C ASN A 38 -4.80 -7.88 12.09
N GLU A 39 -4.66 -8.93 12.88
CA GLU A 39 -5.21 -10.27 12.60
C GLU A 39 -6.75 -10.27 12.55
N GLU A 40 -7.41 -9.58 13.48
CA GLU A 40 -8.87 -9.51 13.53
C GLU A 40 -9.43 -8.86 12.25
N SER A 41 -8.85 -7.74 11.84
CA SER A 41 -9.24 -7.04 10.61
C SER A 41 -8.98 -7.88 9.35
N LEU A 42 -7.90 -8.67 9.34
CA LEU A 42 -7.58 -9.60 8.25
C LEU A 42 -8.60 -10.74 8.17
N ASN A 43 -8.94 -11.35 9.31
CA ASN A 43 -9.95 -12.42 9.37
C ASN A 43 -11.31 -11.93 8.86
N GLU A 44 -11.72 -10.71 9.23
CA GLU A 44 -12.94 -10.09 8.70
C GLU A 44 -12.86 -9.92 7.16
N THR A 45 -11.73 -9.44 6.63
CA THR A 45 -11.56 -9.27 5.18
C THR A 45 -11.56 -10.60 4.45
N VAL A 46 -10.93 -11.66 4.99
CA VAL A 46 -10.99 -13.02 4.43
C VAL A 46 -12.44 -13.49 4.33
N SER A 47 -13.21 -13.38 5.41
CA SER A 47 -14.63 -13.77 5.42
C SER A 47 -15.45 -13.03 4.36
N LEU A 48 -15.20 -11.73 4.17
CA LEU A 48 -15.88 -10.93 3.14
C LEU A 48 -15.48 -11.33 1.71
N VAL A 49 -14.23 -11.71 1.50
CA VAL A 49 -13.74 -12.24 0.20
C VAL A 49 -14.38 -13.58 -0.11
N GLU A 50 -14.49 -14.47 0.89
CA GLU A 50 -15.15 -15.77 0.73
C GLU A 50 -16.64 -15.62 0.42
N GLN A 51 -17.33 -14.70 1.10
CA GLN A 51 -18.72 -14.34 0.79
C GLN A 51 -18.87 -13.76 -0.63
N ALA A 52 -17.85 -13.10 -1.16
CA ALA A 52 -17.82 -12.62 -2.54
C ALA A 52 -17.53 -13.72 -3.57
N GLY A 53 -17.36 -14.97 -3.15
CA GLY A 53 -17.22 -16.15 -4.01
C GLY A 53 -15.79 -16.48 -4.42
N SER A 54 -14.77 -15.97 -3.72
CA SER A 54 -13.37 -16.28 -4.00
C SER A 54 -12.62 -16.80 -2.77
N THR A 55 -11.33 -17.06 -2.91
CA THR A 55 -10.44 -17.58 -1.86
C THR A 55 -9.50 -16.48 -1.38
N ALA A 56 -9.33 -16.38 -0.07
CA ALA A 56 -8.30 -15.53 0.52
C ALA A 56 -7.50 -16.28 1.59
N LYS A 57 -6.22 -15.91 1.73
CA LYS A 57 -5.40 -16.21 2.89
C LYS A 57 -4.82 -14.91 3.43
N TYR A 58 -4.65 -14.83 4.75
CA TYR A 58 -3.98 -13.69 5.36
C TYR A 58 -2.61 -14.06 5.91
N TYR A 59 -1.76 -13.05 6.02
CA TYR A 59 -0.40 -13.15 6.50
C TYR A 59 -0.13 -11.97 7.43
N LEU A 60 0.30 -12.26 8.65
CA LEU A 60 0.73 -11.25 9.61
C LEU A 60 2.18 -10.91 9.33
N ALA A 61 2.44 -9.71 8.81
CA ALA A 61 3.80 -9.25 8.56
C ALA A 61 3.89 -7.72 8.60
N ASN A 62 5.00 -7.25 9.14
CA ASN A 62 5.38 -5.86 9.10
C ASN A 62 6.15 -5.58 7.80
N VAL A 63 5.56 -4.77 6.92
CA VAL A 63 6.17 -4.40 5.63
C VAL A 63 7.51 -3.66 5.76
N THR A 64 7.86 -3.17 6.95
CA THR A 64 9.15 -2.52 7.22
C THR A 64 10.25 -3.49 7.66
N ASN A 65 9.91 -4.75 7.88
CA ASN A 65 10.85 -5.80 8.26
C ASN A 65 11.18 -6.67 7.04
N GLU A 66 12.40 -6.55 6.54
CA GLU A 66 12.84 -7.22 5.32
C GLU A 66 12.66 -8.74 5.41
N THR A 67 13.11 -9.36 6.50
CA THR A 67 13.02 -10.81 6.69
C THR A 67 11.57 -11.31 6.76
N GLU A 68 10.67 -10.55 7.42
CA GLU A 68 9.24 -10.89 7.44
C GLU A 68 8.64 -10.82 6.04
N VAL A 69 9.01 -9.79 5.26
CA VAL A 69 8.53 -9.64 3.87
C VAL A 69 9.02 -10.78 3.00
N GLU A 70 10.31 -11.11 3.01
CA GLU A 70 10.89 -12.22 2.24
C GLU A 70 10.19 -13.56 2.58
N THR A 71 10.05 -13.86 3.86
CA THR A 71 9.39 -15.08 4.32
C THR A 71 7.92 -15.13 3.88
N THR A 72 7.20 -14.01 4.02
CA THR A 72 5.79 -13.91 3.67
C THR A 72 5.56 -14.09 2.18
N PHE A 73 6.35 -13.44 1.32
CA PHE A 73 6.21 -13.59 -0.13
C PHE A 73 6.55 -15.01 -0.61
N SER A 74 7.56 -15.65 -0.01
CA SER A 74 7.87 -17.06 -0.27
C SER A 74 6.70 -17.97 0.11
N GLN A 75 6.08 -17.74 1.28
CA GLN A 75 4.92 -18.50 1.72
C GLN A 75 3.71 -18.29 0.79
N ILE A 76 3.43 -17.04 0.38
CA ILE A 76 2.36 -16.72 -0.56
C ILE A 76 2.59 -17.45 -1.89
N ASN A 77 3.81 -17.38 -2.41
CA ASN A 77 4.16 -18.04 -3.67
C ASN A 77 3.91 -19.57 -3.60
N SER A 78 4.25 -20.18 -2.48
CA SER A 78 3.98 -21.61 -2.24
C SER A 78 2.48 -21.91 -2.12
N ASP A 79 1.76 -21.12 -1.32
CA ASP A 79 0.35 -21.33 -1.01
C ASP A 79 -0.58 -21.20 -2.20
N PHE A 80 -0.24 -20.31 -3.14
CA PHE A 80 -1.06 -19.99 -4.32
C PHE A 80 -0.46 -20.48 -5.65
N ASN A 81 0.70 -21.12 -5.59
CA ASN A 81 1.44 -21.57 -6.79
C ASN A 81 1.74 -20.41 -7.77
N GLY A 82 2.21 -19.29 -7.22
CA GLY A 82 2.62 -18.11 -7.99
C GLY A 82 1.91 -16.83 -7.57
N ILE A 83 2.50 -15.71 -7.96
CA ILE A 83 1.99 -14.35 -7.74
C ILE A 83 1.75 -13.70 -9.12
N ASP A 84 0.55 -13.20 -9.36
CA ASP A 84 0.18 -12.51 -10.61
C ASP A 84 0.07 -10.99 -10.44
N GLY A 85 -0.14 -10.51 -9.21
CA GLY A 85 -0.24 -9.08 -8.94
C GLY A 85 0.10 -8.70 -7.51
N LEU A 86 0.59 -7.47 -7.37
CA LEU A 86 0.80 -6.83 -6.07
C LEU A 86 0.12 -5.47 -6.05
N ILE A 87 -0.59 -5.17 -4.96
CA ILE A 87 -1.07 -3.83 -4.64
C ILE A 87 -0.36 -3.38 -3.35
N ASN A 88 0.61 -2.48 -3.49
CA ASN A 88 1.27 -1.81 -2.39
C ASN A 88 0.35 -0.71 -1.84
N ASN A 89 -0.50 -1.09 -0.86
CA ASN A 89 -1.49 -0.19 -0.28
C ASN A 89 -1.20 0.16 1.18
N ALA A 90 -0.42 -0.62 1.91
CA ALA A 90 -0.02 -0.30 3.29
C ALA A 90 0.55 1.11 3.41
N GLY A 91 0.12 1.84 4.42
CA GLY A 91 0.59 3.20 4.64
C GLY A 91 0.03 3.81 5.91
N ILE A 92 0.75 4.78 6.44
CA ILE A 92 0.39 5.53 7.64
C ILE A 92 0.48 7.04 7.39
N LEU A 93 -0.23 7.78 8.24
CA LEU A 93 -0.12 9.23 8.36
C LEU A 93 0.49 9.58 9.72
N ARG A 94 1.41 10.55 9.73
CA ARG A 94 1.97 11.18 10.93
C ARG A 94 2.15 12.67 10.65
N ASP A 95 1.02 13.35 10.41
CA ASP A 95 0.98 14.73 9.99
C ASP A 95 1.50 15.67 11.09
N GLY A 96 2.13 16.75 10.68
CA GLY A 96 2.66 17.81 11.53
C GLY A 96 3.39 18.86 10.73
N MET A 97 3.34 20.10 11.20
CA MET A 97 4.10 21.19 10.58
C MET A 97 5.60 20.88 10.64
N PHE A 98 6.30 21.12 9.53
CA PHE A 98 7.76 21.02 9.48
C PHE A 98 8.40 21.85 10.60
N VAL A 99 8.02 23.11 10.68
CA VAL A 99 8.30 24.00 11.82
C VAL A 99 7.04 24.81 12.12
N LYS A 100 6.62 24.85 13.39
CA LYS A 100 5.53 25.70 13.86
C LYS A 100 6.11 26.84 14.68
N ALA A 101 5.89 28.07 14.21
CA ALA A 101 6.31 29.29 14.91
C ALA A 101 5.16 30.30 14.97
N LYS A 102 5.17 31.13 15.99
CA LYS A 102 4.30 32.32 16.13
C LYS A 102 5.10 33.45 16.72
N ASP A 103 4.97 34.64 16.15
CA ASP A 103 5.65 35.87 16.60
C ASP A 103 7.18 35.68 16.78
N GLY A 104 7.82 34.97 15.83
CA GLY A 104 9.26 34.67 15.85
C GLY A 104 9.67 33.54 16.81
N VAL A 105 8.75 32.98 17.59
CA VAL A 105 9.04 31.90 18.55
C VAL A 105 8.64 30.55 17.97
N VAL A 106 9.62 29.64 17.85
CA VAL A 106 9.39 28.26 17.41
C VAL A 106 8.78 27.45 18.55
N SER A 107 7.57 26.93 18.36
CA SER A 107 6.84 26.13 19.35
C SER A 107 6.94 24.62 19.12
N LYS A 108 7.17 24.18 17.88
CA LYS A 108 7.29 22.75 17.52
C LYS A 108 8.03 22.58 16.20
N LYS A 109 8.75 21.49 16.06
CA LYS A 109 9.33 21.02 14.79
C LYS A 109 9.01 19.52 14.60
N MET A 110 8.91 19.07 13.38
CA MET A 110 8.77 17.64 13.07
C MET A 110 10.03 16.91 13.54
N SER A 111 9.88 15.82 14.30
CA SER A 111 11.01 15.00 14.71
C SER A 111 11.47 14.08 13.58
N LEU A 112 12.72 13.63 13.66
CA LEU A 112 13.23 12.63 12.72
C LEU A 112 12.42 11.33 12.80
N ASP A 113 12.05 10.87 13.99
CA ASP A 113 11.25 9.67 14.18
C ASP A 113 9.86 9.79 13.54
N GLN A 114 9.22 10.98 13.66
CA GLN A 114 7.94 11.25 13.00
C GLN A 114 8.09 11.23 11.48
N PHE A 115 9.18 11.72 10.92
CA PHE A 115 9.49 11.67 9.50
C PHE A 115 9.79 10.23 9.07
N GLN A 116 10.73 9.57 9.75
CA GLN A 116 11.24 8.26 9.39
C GLN A 116 10.17 7.17 9.43
N SER A 117 9.30 7.18 10.47
CA SER A 117 8.21 6.19 10.57
C SER A 117 7.29 6.17 9.34
N VAL A 118 7.07 7.32 8.70
CA VAL A 118 6.27 7.39 7.46
C VAL A 118 7.08 6.92 6.26
N ILE A 119 8.38 7.27 6.19
CA ILE A 119 9.27 6.79 5.12
C ILE A 119 9.39 5.27 5.18
N ASP A 120 9.56 4.69 6.37
CA ASP A 120 9.74 3.25 6.53
C ASP A 120 8.53 2.46 6.02
N VAL A 121 7.33 2.85 6.39
CA VAL A 121 6.12 2.15 5.95
C VAL A 121 5.77 2.49 4.49
N ASN A 122 5.68 3.79 4.17
CA ASN A 122 5.07 4.23 2.92
C ASN A 122 6.03 4.20 1.71
N LEU A 123 7.35 4.08 1.95
CA LEU A 123 8.35 4.07 0.88
C LEU A 123 9.21 2.81 0.95
N SER A 124 9.90 2.56 2.08
CA SER A 124 10.76 1.37 2.22
C SER A 124 9.93 0.08 2.16
N GLY A 125 8.76 0.03 2.82
CA GLY A 125 7.85 -1.12 2.75
C GLY A 125 7.33 -1.38 1.33
N VAL A 126 7.02 -0.34 0.57
CA VAL A 126 6.66 -0.45 -0.85
C VAL A 126 7.81 -1.04 -1.66
N PHE A 127 9.04 -0.59 -1.38
CA PHE A 127 10.25 -1.13 -2.03
C PHE A 127 10.43 -2.62 -1.73
N LEU A 128 10.40 -3.02 -0.46
CA LEU A 128 10.59 -4.41 -0.05
C LEU A 128 9.55 -5.34 -0.68
N CYS A 129 8.26 -5.01 -0.54
CA CYS A 129 7.19 -5.82 -1.11
C CYS A 129 7.23 -5.85 -2.65
N GLY A 130 7.56 -4.73 -3.29
CA GLY A 130 7.70 -4.65 -4.74
C GLY A 130 8.84 -5.51 -5.28
N ARG A 131 9.98 -5.52 -4.57
CA ARG A 131 11.14 -6.35 -4.88
C ARG A 131 10.78 -7.84 -4.82
N GLU A 132 10.22 -8.29 -3.70
CA GLU A 132 9.89 -9.71 -3.50
C GLU A 132 8.81 -10.19 -4.49
N ALA A 133 7.79 -9.38 -4.75
CA ALA A 133 6.80 -9.73 -5.77
C ALA A 133 7.45 -9.89 -7.16
N ALA A 134 8.36 -8.97 -7.53
CA ALA A 134 9.05 -9.03 -8.80
C ALA A 134 9.95 -10.27 -8.91
N VAL A 135 10.68 -10.63 -7.84
CA VAL A 135 11.51 -11.85 -7.79
C VAL A 135 10.64 -13.07 -8.08
N HIS A 136 9.55 -13.27 -7.32
CA HIS A 136 8.69 -14.44 -7.49
C HIS A 136 7.98 -14.46 -8.85
N MET A 137 7.56 -13.31 -9.39
CA MET A 137 6.99 -13.24 -10.74
C MET A 137 8.01 -13.63 -11.81
N ILE A 138 9.26 -13.18 -11.71
CA ILE A 138 10.33 -13.49 -12.67
C ILE A 138 10.68 -14.98 -12.60
N GLU A 139 10.91 -15.51 -11.42
CA GLU A 139 11.28 -16.92 -11.22
C GLU A 139 10.19 -17.90 -11.67
N SER A 140 8.92 -17.52 -11.49
CA SER A 140 7.76 -18.31 -11.94
C SER A 140 7.44 -18.10 -13.43
N GLY A 141 8.10 -17.17 -14.11
CA GLY A 141 7.78 -16.78 -15.49
C GLY A 141 6.43 -16.04 -15.65
N ASN A 142 5.86 -15.54 -14.57
CA ASN A 142 4.57 -14.84 -14.57
C ASN A 142 4.70 -13.41 -15.09
N LYS A 143 3.87 -13.08 -16.09
CA LYS A 143 3.74 -11.69 -16.57
C LYS A 143 2.73 -10.94 -15.68
N GLY A 144 3.23 -10.39 -14.58
CA GLY A 144 2.41 -9.81 -13.52
C GLY A 144 2.12 -8.31 -13.65
N VAL A 145 1.57 -7.77 -12.56
CA VAL A 145 1.35 -6.32 -12.41
C VAL A 145 1.65 -5.87 -10.97
N ILE A 146 2.36 -4.78 -10.82
CA ILE A 146 2.58 -4.11 -9.52
C ILE A 146 1.88 -2.76 -9.56
N ILE A 147 0.98 -2.52 -8.62
CA ILE A 147 0.28 -1.25 -8.43
C ILE A 147 0.71 -0.63 -7.11
N ASN A 148 1.26 0.58 -7.17
CA ASN A 148 1.70 1.33 -6.01
C ASN A 148 0.70 2.43 -5.65
N MET A 149 0.23 2.48 -4.41
CA MET A 149 -0.68 3.53 -3.94
C MET A 149 0.12 4.78 -3.57
N SER A 150 0.10 5.76 -4.48
CA SER A 150 0.59 7.12 -4.24
C SER A 150 -0.52 8.00 -3.61
N SER A 151 -0.52 9.28 -3.85
CA SER A 151 -1.52 10.25 -3.40
C SER A 151 -1.43 11.53 -4.23
N ILE A 152 -2.50 12.31 -4.30
CA ILE A 152 -2.43 13.70 -4.80
C ILE A 152 -1.46 14.54 -3.96
N ALA A 153 -1.27 14.21 -2.67
CA ALA A 153 -0.33 14.89 -1.77
C ALA A 153 1.15 14.74 -2.19
N ARG A 154 1.48 13.90 -3.19
CA ARG A 154 2.85 13.77 -3.74
C ARG A 154 3.44 15.07 -4.28
N GLY A 155 2.59 16.03 -4.64
CA GLY A 155 3.00 17.37 -5.08
C GLY A 155 3.28 18.34 -3.94
N GLY A 156 3.10 17.91 -2.69
CA GLY A 156 3.21 18.73 -1.48
C GLY A 156 1.84 19.06 -0.88
N ASN A 157 1.75 18.93 0.45
CA ASN A 157 0.59 19.36 1.23
C ASN A 157 1.06 19.90 2.59
N MET A 158 0.43 20.96 3.08
CA MET A 158 0.79 21.59 4.35
C MET A 158 0.67 20.58 5.50
N GLY A 159 1.74 20.45 6.31
CA GLY A 159 1.78 19.52 7.43
C GLY A 159 2.11 18.07 7.05
N GLN A 160 2.43 17.78 5.78
CA GLN A 160 2.67 16.42 5.28
C GLN A 160 4.04 16.26 4.62
N THR A 161 5.08 16.90 5.16
CA THR A 161 6.44 16.79 4.61
C THR A 161 6.90 15.34 4.44
N ASN A 162 6.69 14.50 5.45
CA ASN A 162 7.01 13.07 5.43
C ASN A 162 6.14 12.29 4.43
N TYR A 163 4.83 12.50 4.48
CA TYR A 163 3.88 11.78 3.63
C TYR A 163 4.04 12.16 2.15
N ALA A 164 4.13 13.47 1.86
CA ALA A 164 4.34 13.95 0.50
C ALA A 164 5.66 13.43 -0.10
N ALA A 165 6.75 13.47 0.68
CA ALA A 165 8.04 12.91 0.27
C ALA A 165 7.95 11.41 -0.05
N SER A 166 7.30 10.62 0.84
CA SER A 166 7.12 9.19 0.60
C SER A 166 6.30 8.91 -0.67
N LYS A 167 5.20 9.63 -0.88
CA LYS A 167 4.30 9.40 -2.03
C LYS A 167 4.88 9.92 -3.36
N ALA A 168 5.75 10.92 -3.32
CA ALA A 168 6.57 11.32 -4.47
C ALA A 168 7.64 10.26 -4.80
N GLY A 169 8.33 9.72 -3.80
CA GLY A 169 9.30 8.63 -3.95
C GLY A 169 8.67 7.37 -4.56
N VAL A 170 7.46 7.02 -4.13
CA VAL A 170 6.68 5.90 -4.72
C VAL A 170 6.46 6.09 -6.21
N VAL A 171 6.15 7.31 -6.68
CA VAL A 171 5.99 7.57 -8.13
C VAL A 171 7.31 7.40 -8.86
N ALA A 172 8.41 7.89 -8.32
CA ALA A 172 9.73 7.74 -8.92
C ALA A 172 10.14 6.26 -9.03
N MET A 173 9.97 5.47 -7.96
CA MET A 173 10.19 4.02 -8.00
C MET A 173 9.33 3.33 -9.05
N THR A 174 8.04 3.69 -9.14
CA THR A 174 7.12 3.13 -10.12
C THR A 174 7.61 3.30 -11.54
N VAL A 175 8.08 4.50 -11.90
CA VAL A 175 8.61 4.78 -13.24
C VAL A 175 9.89 3.97 -13.51
N THR A 176 10.77 3.87 -12.55
CA THR A 176 12.01 3.08 -12.64
C THR A 176 11.68 1.60 -12.84
N TRP A 177 10.85 1.02 -11.97
CA TRP A 177 10.47 -0.39 -12.05
C TRP A 177 9.71 -0.73 -13.33
N ALA A 178 8.87 0.18 -13.84
CA ALA A 178 8.18 -0.05 -15.12
C ALA A 178 9.16 -0.23 -16.28
N ARG A 179 10.30 0.48 -16.27
CA ARG A 179 11.36 0.35 -17.28
C ARG A 179 12.17 -0.92 -17.09
N GLU A 180 12.55 -1.25 -15.87
CA GLU A 180 13.37 -2.41 -15.53
C GLU A 180 12.61 -3.72 -15.70
N LEU A 181 11.39 -3.80 -15.17
CA LEU A 181 10.58 -5.03 -15.14
C LEU A 181 9.80 -5.26 -16.44
N GLY A 182 9.68 -4.25 -17.31
CA GLY A 182 9.05 -4.39 -18.62
C GLY A 182 9.68 -5.45 -19.50
N LEU A 183 10.99 -5.68 -19.39
CA LEU A 183 11.73 -6.75 -20.08
C LEU A 183 11.26 -8.16 -19.68
N HIS A 184 10.72 -8.29 -18.47
CA HIS A 184 10.15 -9.54 -17.94
C HIS A 184 8.63 -9.63 -18.16
N GLY A 185 8.02 -8.66 -18.85
CA GLY A 185 6.58 -8.60 -19.09
C GLY A 185 5.77 -8.20 -17.85
N ILE A 186 6.41 -7.68 -16.81
CA ILE A 186 5.77 -7.19 -15.59
C ILE A 186 5.45 -5.70 -15.78
N ARG A 187 4.20 -5.34 -15.58
CA ARG A 187 3.73 -3.95 -15.67
C ARG A 187 3.76 -3.31 -14.29
N VAL A 188 4.18 -2.07 -14.22
CA VAL A 188 4.18 -1.32 -12.95
C VAL A 188 3.46 0.00 -13.15
N GLY A 189 2.55 0.32 -12.23
CA GLY A 189 1.76 1.55 -12.27
C GLY A 189 1.56 2.14 -10.88
N ALA A 190 1.26 3.44 -10.81
CA ALA A 190 0.86 4.09 -9.57
C ALA A 190 -0.53 4.71 -9.71
N ILE A 191 -1.31 4.59 -8.62
CA ILE A 191 -2.58 5.29 -8.48
C ILE A 191 -2.39 6.40 -7.44
N ALA A 192 -2.83 7.61 -7.75
CA ALA A 192 -2.75 8.75 -6.86
C ALA A 192 -4.16 9.20 -6.44
N PRO A 193 -4.78 8.54 -5.47
CA PRO A 193 -6.10 8.90 -5.00
C PRO A 193 -6.16 10.33 -4.45
N GLY A 194 -7.32 10.97 -4.60
CA GLY A 194 -7.70 12.11 -3.81
C GLY A 194 -8.11 11.73 -2.40
N VAL A 195 -9.04 12.50 -1.84
CA VAL A 195 -9.61 12.18 -0.52
C VAL A 195 -10.63 11.07 -0.68
N ILE A 196 -10.35 9.92 -0.08
CA ILE A 196 -11.28 8.78 -0.05
C ILE A 196 -11.76 8.61 1.38
N ARG A 197 -13.05 8.46 1.55
CA ARG A 197 -13.65 8.21 2.86
C ARG A 197 -13.27 6.82 3.37
N THR A 198 -12.54 6.78 4.47
CA THR A 198 -12.09 5.57 5.17
C THR A 198 -12.04 5.84 6.66
N ALA A 199 -11.89 4.83 7.49
CA ALA A 199 -11.68 5.01 8.94
C ALA A 199 -10.53 6.00 9.25
N MET A 200 -9.49 6.03 8.41
CA MET A 200 -8.36 6.96 8.53
C MET A 200 -8.78 8.41 8.31
N THR A 201 -9.65 8.70 7.35
CA THR A 201 -10.15 10.06 7.06
C THR A 201 -11.29 10.45 7.98
N ASP A 202 -12.11 9.50 8.44
CA ASP A 202 -13.18 9.75 9.41
C ASP A 202 -12.63 10.14 10.80
N ALA A 203 -11.42 9.74 11.14
CA ALA A 203 -10.70 10.18 12.35
C ALA A 203 -10.17 11.62 12.27
N MET A 204 -10.23 12.28 11.12
CA MET A 204 -9.84 13.68 10.96
C MET A 204 -10.88 14.62 11.57
N LYS A 205 -10.42 15.82 12.02
CA LYS A 205 -11.34 16.87 12.47
C LYS A 205 -12.30 17.27 11.34
N PRO A 206 -13.59 17.49 11.62
CA PRO A 206 -14.58 17.86 10.60
C PRO A 206 -14.15 19.01 9.69
N GLU A 207 -13.57 20.06 10.29
CA GLU A 207 -13.09 21.25 9.58
C GLU A 207 -12.00 20.93 8.53
N MET A 208 -11.13 19.93 8.82
CA MET A 208 -10.12 19.49 7.87
C MET A 208 -10.75 18.65 6.76
N ARG A 209 -11.72 17.81 7.08
CA ARG A 209 -12.44 16.99 6.11
C ARG A 209 -13.23 17.88 5.12
N ASP A 210 -13.99 18.85 5.62
CA ASP A 210 -14.75 19.80 4.79
C ASP A 210 -13.86 20.64 3.86
N ARG A 211 -12.62 20.92 4.30
CA ARG A 211 -11.64 21.61 3.47
C ARG A 211 -11.08 20.73 2.34
N LEU A 212 -10.89 19.45 2.63
CA LEU A 212 -10.42 18.48 1.66
C LEU A 212 -11.47 18.11 0.61
N GLU A 213 -12.76 18.08 1.00
CA GLU A 213 -13.88 17.84 0.08
C GLU A 213 -14.13 18.99 -0.91
N LYS A 214 -13.61 20.19 -0.61
CA LYS A 214 -13.72 21.39 -1.46
C LYS A 214 -12.51 21.61 -2.39
N MET A 215 -11.48 20.77 -2.31
CA MET A 215 -10.31 20.78 -3.18
C MET A 215 -10.46 19.84 -4.37
#